data_32e5c6a3014538990650aac8a513082c
#
_entry.id   32e5c6a3014538990650aac8a513082c
#
_cell.length_a   1.000
_cell.length_b   1.000
_cell.length_c   1.000
_cell.angle_alpha   90.00
_cell.angle_beta   90.00
_cell.angle_gamma   90.00
#
_symmetry.space_group_name_H-M   'P 1'
#
loop_
_entity.id
_entity.type
_entity.pdbx_description
1 polymer ?
#
loop_
_entity_poly.entity_id
_entity_poly.type
_entity_poly.pdbx_seq_one_letter_code
_entity_poly.pdbx_strand_id
1 'polypeptide(L)'
;MFPGCGGNAIGSHSQQDNGQLREIAEDQHVIALRRGVCPAPRQSISSHDMGMRPKKIGIHKATVFKGFCNFHDTQLFLPIDTKSLVVDDIKQVYALHLRATSFELWSKRLVVGVLNTALQESHRDLGIIREMARIHGKFFKADIRYLWTPLWTESPKDMLRWKWSVLDKNIGVSLTSCINPLDDISFPVYMESYYDRSCDEYTHSRPSFSLTILPVGDKTHVILCWNKTDEMTVSPWVERMSSSKDMEKLLNECIFCKSEDFCMSPRLWDSLSDPNKERIVDNLNQHCSDDVPNIIRL
;
A
#
# COMPACT_ATOMS: atom_id res chain seq x y z
N MET A 1 -9.44 -7.02 12.12
CA MET A 1 -8.02 -7.42 11.99
C MET A 1 -7.28 -7.51 13.31
N PHE A 2 -7.71 -6.85 14.39
CA PHE A 2 -7.08 -6.99 15.70
C PHE A 2 -7.21 -8.43 16.22
N PRO A 3 -6.11 -9.10 16.65
CA PRO A 3 -6.16 -10.48 17.12
C PRO A 3 -7.13 -10.66 18.29
N GLY A 4 -7.98 -11.68 18.22
CA GLY A 4 -8.96 -12.00 19.27
C GLY A 4 -10.17 -11.06 19.39
N CYS A 5 -10.30 -10.04 18.52
CA CYS A 5 -11.44 -9.13 18.53
C CYS A 5 -12.67 -9.74 17.82
N GLY A 6 -13.81 -9.83 18.55
CA GLY A 6 -15.11 -10.21 17.98
C GLY A 6 -15.98 -9.02 17.51
N GLY A 7 -15.47 -7.79 17.58
CA GLY A 7 -16.21 -6.58 17.17
C GLY A 7 -16.32 -6.44 15.65
N ASN A 8 -17.42 -5.83 15.19
CA ASN A 8 -17.64 -5.56 13.77
C ASN A 8 -16.62 -4.55 13.24
N ALA A 9 -16.00 -4.85 12.08
CA ALA A 9 -15.10 -3.94 11.40
C ALA A 9 -15.86 -2.72 10.86
N ILE A 10 -15.31 -1.53 11.13
CA ILE A 10 -15.79 -0.26 10.56
C ILE A 10 -15.01 0.09 9.28
N GLY A 11 -15.36 1.20 8.65
CA GLY A 11 -14.56 1.81 7.61
C GLY A 11 -13.34 2.50 8.22
N SER A 12 -12.22 1.80 8.27
CA SER A 12 -10.92 2.37 8.64
C SER A 12 -10.31 3.07 7.42
N HIS A 13 -9.53 4.12 7.64
CA HIS A 13 -8.81 4.81 6.56
C HIS A 13 -7.35 4.36 6.51
N SER A 14 -6.84 3.98 5.31
CA SER A 14 -5.39 3.76 5.11
C SER A 14 -4.62 5.09 5.15
N GLN A 15 -5.28 6.18 4.78
CA GLN A 15 -4.78 7.56 4.88
C GLN A 15 -5.81 8.40 5.60
N GLN A 16 -5.38 9.19 6.60
CA GLN A 16 -6.26 9.97 7.45
C GLN A 16 -7.00 11.07 6.67
N ASP A 17 -8.34 11.07 6.72
CA ASP A 17 -9.19 12.01 5.98
C ASP A 17 -9.09 13.46 6.51
N ASN A 18 -9.12 13.64 7.85
CA ASN A 18 -8.98 14.94 8.51
C ASN A 18 -7.53 15.41 8.69
N GLY A 19 -6.56 14.63 8.23
CA GLY A 19 -5.13 14.92 8.25
C GLY A 19 -4.58 15.03 6.83
N GLN A 20 -3.79 14.05 6.44
CA GLN A 20 -3.02 14.07 5.20
C GLN A 20 -3.85 14.23 3.92
N LEU A 21 -5.07 13.68 3.85
CA LEU A 21 -5.93 13.87 2.67
C LEU A 21 -6.47 15.29 2.59
N ARG A 22 -6.76 15.92 3.74
CA ARG A 22 -7.25 17.30 3.79
C ARG A 22 -6.22 18.30 3.30
N GLU A 23 -4.92 18.04 3.54
CA GLU A 23 -3.81 18.91 3.12
C GLU A 23 -3.62 18.96 1.59
N ILE A 24 -4.14 17.99 0.86
CA ILE A 24 -4.07 17.94 -0.61
C ILE A 24 -5.44 18.06 -1.28
N ALA A 25 -6.53 18.10 -0.49
CA ALA A 25 -7.88 18.15 -1.04
C ALA A 25 -8.24 19.56 -1.56
N GLU A 26 -9.06 19.57 -2.60
CA GLU A 26 -9.76 20.76 -3.09
C GLU A 26 -11.26 20.50 -3.04
N ASP A 27 -12.01 21.38 -2.41
CA ASP A 27 -13.46 21.22 -2.18
C ASP A 27 -13.81 19.86 -1.56
N GLN A 28 -13.02 19.41 -0.57
CA GLN A 28 -13.16 18.12 0.09
C GLN A 28 -12.93 16.89 -0.84
N HIS A 29 -12.29 17.06 -1.98
CA HIS A 29 -12.03 15.99 -2.94
C HIS A 29 -10.54 15.83 -3.24
N VAL A 30 -10.16 14.59 -3.54
CA VAL A 30 -8.85 14.21 -4.06
C VAL A 30 -9.02 13.38 -5.34
N ILE A 31 -7.96 13.23 -6.10
CA ILE A 31 -7.89 12.23 -7.18
C ILE A 31 -7.30 10.95 -6.59
N ALA A 32 -8.06 9.86 -6.65
CA ALA A 32 -7.61 8.54 -6.27
C ALA A 32 -7.81 7.57 -7.43
N LEU A 33 -6.96 6.56 -7.52
CA LEU A 33 -7.12 5.51 -8.50
C LEU A 33 -8.11 4.46 -7.97
N ARG A 34 -9.04 4.08 -8.80
CA ARG A 34 -10.05 3.08 -8.47
C ARG A 34 -10.22 2.10 -9.61
N ARG A 35 -10.32 0.83 -9.28
CA ARG A 35 -10.73 -0.18 -10.27
C ARG A 35 -12.10 0.17 -10.83
N GLY A 36 -12.25 0.08 -12.13
CA GLY A 36 -13.54 0.22 -12.78
C GLY A 36 -14.53 -0.79 -12.19
N VAL A 37 -15.77 -0.35 -11.94
CA VAL A 37 -16.85 -1.29 -11.56
C VAL A 37 -17.22 -2.06 -12.83
N CYS A 38 -17.13 -3.40 -12.76
CA CYS A 38 -17.65 -4.24 -13.83
C CYS A 38 -19.16 -3.96 -14.01
N PRO A 39 -19.61 -3.44 -15.16
CA PRO A 39 -21.05 -3.39 -15.41
C PRO A 39 -21.57 -4.82 -15.50
N ALA A 40 -22.84 -5.02 -15.14
CA ALA A 40 -23.51 -6.31 -14.98
C ALA A 40 -23.13 -7.41 -15.99
N PRO A 41 -23.24 -8.71 -15.66
CA PRO A 41 -22.56 -9.86 -16.27
C PRO A 41 -22.98 -10.25 -17.68
N ARG A 42 -23.56 -9.35 -18.49
CA ARG A 42 -24.06 -9.63 -19.84
C ARG A 42 -23.40 -8.85 -21.00
N GLN A 43 -22.43 -7.99 -20.70
CA GLN A 43 -21.69 -7.31 -21.77
C GLN A 43 -20.25 -7.86 -21.81
N SER A 44 -19.72 -8.06 -23.01
CA SER A 44 -18.32 -8.43 -23.23
C SER A 44 -17.43 -7.36 -22.59
N ILE A 45 -16.82 -7.71 -21.44
CA ILE A 45 -15.96 -6.82 -20.68
C ILE A 45 -14.63 -6.78 -21.43
N SER A 46 -14.25 -5.63 -21.94
CA SER A 46 -12.88 -5.42 -22.40
C SER A 46 -11.96 -5.33 -21.18
N SER A 47 -10.74 -5.84 -21.30
CA SER A 47 -9.70 -5.68 -20.24
C SER A 47 -9.51 -4.21 -19.84
N HIS A 48 -9.82 -3.27 -20.72
CA HIS A 48 -9.83 -1.83 -20.50
C HIS A 48 -10.88 -1.37 -19.46
N ASP A 49 -11.99 -2.08 -19.31
CA ASP A 49 -13.09 -1.68 -18.42
C ASP A 49 -12.85 -2.08 -16.95
N MET A 50 -11.91 -2.99 -16.69
CA MET A 50 -11.54 -3.45 -15.35
C MET A 50 -10.28 -2.80 -14.79
N GLY A 51 -9.61 -1.93 -15.55
CA GLY A 51 -8.37 -1.27 -15.15
C GLY A 51 -8.56 -0.20 -14.08
N MET A 52 -7.44 0.18 -13.48
CA MET A 52 -7.37 1.32 -12.55
C MET A 52 -7.65 2.62 -13.33
N ARG A 53 -8.48 3.48 -12.78
CA ARG A 53 -8.81 4.79 -13.39
C ARG A 53 -8.77 5.89 -12.34
N PRO A 54 -8.30 7.10 -12.71
CA PRO A 54 -8.36 8.26 -11.85
C PRO A 54 -9.82 8.66 -11.63
N LYS A 55 -10.18 8.93 -10.38
CA LYS A 55 -11.52 9.39 -10.01
C LYS A 55 -11.41 10.50 -8.97
N LYS A 56 -12.12 11.60 -9.21
CA LYS A 56 -12.34 12.63 -8.18
C LYS A 56 -13.30 12.06 -7.14
N ILE A 57 -12.83 11.94 -5.89
CA ILE A 57 -13.56 11.30 -4.80
C ILE A 57 -13.47 12.14 -3.52
N GLY A 58 -14.56 12.21 -2.76
CA GLY A 58 -14.55 12.88 -1.46
C GLY A 58 -13.62 12.20 -0.46
N ILE A 59 -12.88 12.99 0.32
CA ILE A 59 -11.86 12.49 1.27
C ILE A 59 -12.42 11.42 2.22
N HIS A 60 -13.66 11.56 2.70
CA HIS A 60 -14.30 10.58 3.58
C HIS A 60 -14.59 9.22 2.94
N LYS A 61 -14.45 9.11 1.61
CA LYS A 61 -14.63 7.86 0.85
C LYS A 61 -13.33 7.36 0.22
N ALA A 62 -12.32 8.22 0.19
CA ALA A 62 -11.01 7.85 -0.28
C ALA A 62 -10.35 6.92 0.74
N THR A 63 -9.62 5.92 0.29
CA THR A 63 -8.77 5.07 1.14
C THR A 63 -9.47 4.25 2.25
N VAL A 64 -10.80 4.09 2.19
CA VAL A 64 -11.59 3.35 3.20
C VAL A 64 -11.51 1.84 2.96
N PHE A 65 -11.24 1.10 4.03
CA PHE A 65 -11.25 -0.37 4.05
C PHE A 65 -11.87 -0.93 5.35
N LYS A 66 -12.30 -2.19 5.35
CA LYS A 66 -12.86 -2.85 6.53
C LYS A 66 -11.73 -3.46 7.38
N GLY A 67 -11.10 -2.62 8.21
CA GLY A 67 -9.91 -2.98 8.99
C GLY A 67 -10.23 -3.41 10.42
N PHE A 68 -10.49 -2.47 11.29
CA PHE A 68 -10.65 -2.66 12.73
C PHE A 68 -12.08 -2.36 13.19
N CYS A 69 -12.43 -2.77 14.40
CA CYS A 69 -13.63 -2.25 15.07
C CYS A 69 -13.34 -0.82 15.59
N ASN A 70 -14.39 -0.05 15.86
CA ASN A 70 -14.24 1.35 16.27
C ASN A 70 -13.29 1.56 17.45
N PHE A 71 -13.37 0.70 18.46
CA PHE A 71 -12.48 0.79 19.64
C PHE A 71 -11.00 0.62 19.25
N HIS A 72 -10.67 -0.45 18.53
CA HIS A 72 -9.27 -0.72 18.15
C HIS A 72 -8.74 0.29 17.14
N ASP A 73 -9.55 0.70 16.17
CA ASP A 73 -9.16 1.75 15.21
C ASP A 73 -8.74 3.02 15.94
N THR A 74 -9.60 3.51 16.83
CA THR A 74 -9.31 4.72 17.63
C THR A 74 -8.07 4.57 18.51
N GLN A 75 -7.92 3.46 19.23
CA GLN A 75 -6.81 3.29 20.17
C GLN A 75 -5.46 3.12 19.47
N LEU A 76 -5.41 2.36 18.38
CA LEU A 76 -4.18 2.06 17.66
C LEU A 76 -3.63 3.29 16.93
N PHE A 77 -4.50 4.10 16.36
CA PHE A 77 -4.10 5.24 15.55
C PHE A 77 -4.14 6.59 16.26
N LEU A 78 -4.53 6.60 17.55
CA LEU A 78 -4.50 7.80 18.41
C LEU A 78 -3.17 8.60 18.32
N PRO A 79 -1.98 7.97 18.26
CA PRO A 79 -0.71 8.70 18.18
C PRO A 79 -0.56 9.56 16.92
N ILE A 80 -1.23 9.19 15.83
CA ILE A 80 -1.14 9.89 14.54
C ILE A 80 -2.41 10.67 14.21
N ASP A 81 -3.55 10.34 14.80
CA ASP A 81 -4.84 10.97 14.50
C ASP A 81 -5.11 12.22 15.35
N THR A 82 -4.51 12.34 16.53
CA THR A 82 -4.78 13.44 17.47
C THR A 82 -3.57 14.26 17.87
N LYS A 83 -2.36 13.84 17.49
CA LYS A 83 -1.11 14.49 17.87
C LYS A 83 -0.41 15.07 16.65
N SER A 84 0.29 16.19 16.86
CA SER A 84 1.24 16.68 15.87
C SER A 84 2.30 15.65 15.56
N LEU A 85 2.75 15.60 14.31
CA LEU A 85 3.84 14.72 13.92
C LEU A 85 5.14 15.14 14.61
N VAL A 86 5.80 14.15 15.19
CA VAL A 86 7.12 14.30 15.84
C VAL A 86 8.07 13.36 15.13
N VAL A 87 9.07 13.93 14.45
CA VAL A 87 10.06 13.15 13.70
C VAL A 87 10.71 12.11 14.62
N ASP A 88 10.80 10.87 14.11
CA ASP A 88 11.37 9.71 14.81
C ASP A 88 10.63 9.26 16.10
N ASP A 89 9.39 9.72 16.33
CA ASP A 89 8.57 9.12 17.41
C ASP A 89 8.15 7.70 17.01
N ILE A 90 8.71 6.72 17.72
CA ILE A 90 8.46 5.29 17.45
C ILE A 90 6.98 4.89 17.54
N LYS A 91 6.17 5.56 18.36
CA LYS A 91 4.74 5.27 18.45
C LYS A 91 4.00 5.70 17.19
N GLN A 92 4.41 6.83 16.61
CA GLN A 92 3.86 7.32 15.35
C GLN A 92 4.34 6.47 14.17
N VAL A 93 5.65 6.15 14.13
CA VAL A 93 6.22 5.23 13.12
C VAL A 93 5.50 3.88 13.13
N TYR A 94 5.32 3.30 14.31
CA TYR A 94 4.61 2.04 14.48
C TYR A 94 3.16 2.13 13.98
N ALA A 95 2.43 3.17 14.36
CA ALA A 95 1.03 3.36 13.95
C ALA A 95 0.90 3.51 12.43
N LEU A 96 1.81 4.26 11.79
CA LEU A 96 1.85 4.42 10.33
C LEU A 96 2.17 3.10 9.63
N HIS A 97 3.17 2.37 10.10
CA HIS A 97 3.52 1.06 9.56
C HIS A 97 2.39 0.04 9.73
N LEU A 98 1.77 0.01 10.91
CA LEU A 98 0.61 -0.84 11.18
C LEU A 98 -0.56 -0.52 10.24
N ARG A 99 -0.82 0.76 9.97
CA ARG A 99 -1.89 1.21 9.06
C ARG A 99 -1.64 0.72 7.63
N ALA A 100 -0.43 0.89 7.11
CA ALA A 100 -0.03 0.39 5.80
C ALA A 100 -0.16 -1.14 5.70
N THR A 101 0.39 -1.86 6.68
CA THR A 101 0.34 -3.33 6.73
C THR A 101 -1.08 -3.85 6.84
N SER A 102 -1.94 -3.16 7.60
CA SER A 102 -3.37 -3.52 7.72
C SER A 102 -4.09 -3.45 6.39
N PHE A 103 -3.89 -2.38 5.63
CA PHE A 103 -4.50 -2.20 4.32
C PHE A 103 -4.02 -3.26 3.34
N GLU A 104 -2.72 -3.52 3.30
CA GLU A 104 -2.11 -4.55 2.45
C GLU A 104 -2.68 -5.94 2.74
N LEU A 105 -2.75 -6.34 4.01
CA LEU A 105 -3.30 -7.63 4.38
C LEU A 105 -4.80 -7.75 4.12
N TRP A 106 -5.55 -6.66 4.29
CA TRP A 106 -6.95 -6.63 3.91
C TRP A 106 -7.14 -6.86 2.41
N SER A 107 -6.35 -6.18 1.57
CA SER A 107 -6.38 -6.34 0.11
C SER A 107 -6.05 -7.77 -0.31
N LYS A 108 -5.00 -8.37 0.25
CA LYS A 108 -4.62 -9.77 0.00
C LYS A 108 -5.70 -10.75 0.42
N ARG A 109 -6.33 -10.52 1.57
CA ARG A 109 -7.45 -11.33 2.04
C ARG A 109 -8.63 -11.29 1.06
N LEU A 110 -8.92 -10.12 0.48
CA LEU A 110 -9.97 -10.00 -0.54
C LEU A 110 -9.62 -10.80 -1.78
N VAL A 111 -8.39 -10.74 -2.29
CA VAL A 111 -7.95 -11.51 -3.45
C VAL A 111 -8.13 -13.02 -3.20
N VAL A 112 -7.65 -13.51 -2.06
CA VAL A 112 -7.82 -14.94 -1.69
C VAL A 112 -9.31 -15.30 -1.59
N GLY A 113 -10.14 -14.43 -1.01
CA GLY A 113 -11.59 -14.63 -0.90
C GLY A 113 -12.24 -14.73 -2.28
N VAL A 114 -11.96 -13.81 -3.18
CA VAL A 114 -12.52 -13.79 -4.55
C VAL A 114 -12.12 -15.05 -5.32
N LEU A 115 -10.85 -15.45 -5.28
CA LEU A 115 -10.37 -16.66 -5.95
C LEU A 115 -11.07 -17.92 -5.42
N ASN A 116 -11.23 -18.04 -4.10
CA ASN A 116 -11.93 -19.19 -3.49
C ASN A 116 -13.42 -19.21 -3.85
N THR A 117 -14.10 -18.05 -3.87
CA THR A 117 -15.50 -17.97 -4.29
C THR A 117 -15.66 -18.37 -5.76
N ALA A 118 -14.78 -17.89 -6.64
CA ALA A 118 -14.80 -18.28 -8.06
C ALA A 118 -14.64 -19.80 -8.25
N LEU A 119 -13.82 -20.45 -7.44
CA LEU A 119 -13.65 -21.92 -7.47
C LEU A 119 -14.90 -22.67 -6.99
N GLN A 120 -15.65 -22.13 -6.03
CA GLN A 120 -16.87 -22.74 -5.50
C GLN A 120 -18.06 -22.62 -6.46
N GLU A 121 -18.16 -21.48 -7.15
CA GLU A 121 -19.31 -21.16 -8.03
C GLU A 121 -19.17 -21.68 -9.45
N SER A 122 -17.98 -22.08 -9.88
CA SER A 122 -17.73 -22.52 -11.25
C SER A 122 -17.84 -24.03 -11.41
N HIS A 123 -18.58 -24.44 -12.44
CA HIS A 123 -18.67 -25.83 -12.91
C HIS A 123 -17.61 -26.18 -13.98
N ARG A 124 -16.69 -25.24 -14.30
CA ARG A 124 -15.63 -25.44 -15.30
C ARG A 124 -14.32 -25.84 -14.63
N ASP A 125 -13.44 -26.48 -15.40
CA ASP A 125 -12.07 -26.67 -14.94
C ASP A 125 -11.34 -25.31 -14.90
N LEU A 126 -11.05 -24.85 -13.69
CA LEU A 126 -10.37 -23.61 -13.38
C LEU A 126 -8.96 -23.86 -12.86
N GLY A 127 -8.18 -24.74 -13.50
CA GLY A 127 -6.84 -25.12 -13.07
C GLY A 127 -5.94 -23.93 -12.73
N ILE A 128 -5.95 -22.88 -13.56
CA ILE A 128 -5.18 -21.64 -13.30
C ILE A 128 -5.68 -20.93 -12.06
N ILE A 129 -7.00 -20.76 -11.90
CA ILE A 129 -7.56 -20.05 -10.72
C ILE A 129 -7.27 -20.84 -9.44
N ARG A 130 -7.32 -22.19 -9.50
CA ARG A 130 -6.97 -23.06 -8.37
C ARG A 130 -5.51 -22.86 -7.96
N GLU A 131 -4.59 -22.82 -8.92
CA GLU A 131 -3.18 -22.60 -8.64
C GLU A 131 -2.93 -21.18 -8.10
N MET A 132 -3.56 -20.16 -8.66
CA MET A 132 -3.51 -18.80 -8.12
C MET A 132 -4.03 -18.75 -6.67
N ALA A 133 -5.17 -19.36 -6.38
CA ALA A 133 -5.74 -19.42 -5.03
C ALA A 133 -4.78 -20.10 -4.04
N ARG A 134 -4.14 -21.19 -4.47
CA ARG A 134 -3.14 -21.92 -3.68
C ARG A 134 -1.92 -21.04 -3.36
N ILE A 135 -1.34 -20.39 -4.38
CA ILE A 135 -0.15 -19.55 -4.23
C ILE A 135 -0.47 -18.33 -3.35
N HIS A 136 -1.52 -17.58 -3.67
CA HIS A 136 -1.92 -16.42 -2.88
C HIS A 136 -2.28 -16.79 -1.43
N GLY A 137 -2.91 -17.94 -1.22
CA GLY A 137 -3.23 -18.46 0.10
C GLY A 137 -1.97 -18.76 0.94
N LYS A 138 -0.92 -19.32 0.33
CA LYS A 138 0.36 -19.58 1.00
C LYS A 138 1.07 -18.29 1.36
N PHE A 139 1.17 -17.32 0.44
CA PHE A 139 1.74 -16.01 0.72
C PHE A 139 0.97 -15.29 1.83
N PHE A 140 -0.34 -15.32 1.80
CA PHE A 140 -1.15 -14.68 2.83
C PHE A 140 -0.91 -15.30 4.23
N LYS A 141 -0.80 -16.64 4.32
CA LYS A 141 -0.44 -17.32 5.58
C LYS A 141 0.94 -16.92 6.09
N ALA A 142 1.93 -16.83 5.19
CA ALA A 142 3.28 -16.38 5.54
C ALA A 142 3.28 -14.92 6.03
N ASP A 143 2.56 -14.04 5.36
CA ASP A 143 2.43 -12.63 5.77
C ASP A 143 1.74 -12.51 7.14
N ILE A 144 0.72 -13.31 7.43
CA ILE A 144 0.10 -13.34 8.78
C ILE A 144 1.11 -13.80 9.83
N ARG A 145 1.88 -14.84 9.55
CA ARG A 145 2.80 -15.46 10.52
C ARG A 145 4.04 -14.61 10.78
N TYR A 146 4.66 -14.07 9.74
CA TYR A 146 5.98 -13.45 9.81
C TYR A 146 5.98 -11.93 9.68
N LEU A 147 4.91 -11.33 9.18
CA LEU A 147 4.74 -9.88 9.12
C LEU A 147 3.73 -9.37 10.14
N TRP A 148 2.52 -9.95 10.19
CA TRP A 148 1.42 -9.43 11.01
C TRP A 148 1.53 -9.82 12.49
N THR A 149 1.78 -11.09 12.78
CA THR A 149 1.85 -11.57 14.17
C THR A 149 2.93 -10.85 14.99
N PRO A 150 4.16 -10.64 14.47
CA PRO A 150 5.19 -9.91 15.20
C PRO A 150 4.79 -8.48 15.60
N LEU A 151 3.96 -7.80 14.80
CA LEU A 151 3.45 -6.45 15.14
C LEU A 151 2.69 -6.41 16.49
N TRP A 152 2.17 -7.52 16.95
CA TRP A 152 1.40 -7.63 18.19
C TRP A 152 2.17 -8.28 19.35
N THR A 153 3.23 -8.99 19.06
CA THR A 153 3.95 -9.83 20.01
C THR A 153 5.34 -9.32 20.32
N GLU A 154 5.93 -8.47 19.48
CA GLU A 154 7.28 -7.97 19.64
C GLU A 154 7.29 -6.46 19.94
N SER A 155 8.40 -6.01 20.54
CA SER A 155 8.63 -4.57 20.77
C SER A 155 8.89 -3.86 19.43
N PRO A 156 8.17 -2.76 19.12
CA PRO A 156 8.43 -2.01 17.89
C PRO A 156 9.88 -1.56 17.71
N LYS A 157 10.58 -1.21 18.80
CA LYS A 157 12.00 -0.80 18.75
C LYS A 157 12.94 -1.93 18.34
N ASP A 158 12.61 -3.16 18.72
CA ASP A 158 13.45 -4.32 18.43
C ASP A 158 13.19 -4.87 17.03
N MET A 159 11.96 -4.75 16.56
CA MET A 159 11.48 -5.30 15.30
C MET A 159 11.66 -4.33 14.12
N LEU A 160 11.33 -3.05 14.31
CA LEU A 160 11.25 -2.09 13.19
C LEU A 160 12.55 -1.31 13.00
N ARG A 161 12.78 -0.96 11.74
CA ARG A 161 13.74 0.06 11.31
C ARG A 161 12.98 1.07 10.47
N TRP A 162 13.44 2.33 10.47
CA TRP A 162 12.81 3.38 9.69
C TRP A 162 13.79 4.46 9.27
N LYS A 163 13.41 5.17 8.23
CA LYS A 163 14.02 6.41 7.81
C LYS A 163 12.92 7.46 7.63
N TRP A 164 13.10 8.60 8.28
CA TRP A 164 12.17 9.72 8.19
C TRP A 164 12.87 10.94 7.59
N SER A 165 12.33 11.47 6.51
CA SER A 165 12.79 12.70 5.86
C SER A 165 11.66 13.70 5.77
N VAL A 166 12.01 14.99 5.77
CA VAL A 166 11.05 16.08 5.62
C VAL A 166 11.46 16.91 4.40
N LEU A 167 10.55 17.08 3.48
CA LEU A 167 10.70 17.93 2.30
C LEU A 167 10.13 19.30 2.62
N ASP A 168 10.84 20.37 2.24
CA ASP A 168 10.42 21.76 2.47
C ASP A 168 9.40 22.23 1.41
N LYS A 169 8.52 21.33 1.00
CA LYS A 169 7.37 21.63 0.14
C LYS A 169 6.29 20.57 0.26
N ASN A 170 5.05 20.97 0.01
CA ASN A 170 3.93 20.06 -0.18
C ASN A 170 3.95 19.54 -1.63
N ILE A 171 4.20 18.25 -1.81
CA ILE A 171 4.28 17.64 -3.17
C ILE A 171 2.90 17.31 -3.76
N GLY A 172 1.80 17.59 -3.06
CA GLY A 172 0.44 17.35 -3.54
C GLY A 172 0.03 15.89 -3.67
N VAL A 173 0.77 14.98 -3.03
CA VAL A 173 0.49 13.54 -3.02
C VAL A 173 0.49 13.03 -1.59
N SER A 174 -0.46 12.15 -1.28
CA SER A 174 -0.54 11.40 -0.03
C SER A 174 -0.52 9.91 -0.33
N LEU A 175 0.20 9.14 0.47
CA LEU A 175 0.37 7.71 0.31
C LEU A 175 0.56 7.02 1.67
N THR A 176 -0.03 5.85 1.83
CA THR A 176 0.29 4.90 2.91
C THR A 176 0.16 3.50 2.34
N SER A 177 1.27 2.88 1.95
CA SER A 177 1.28 1.60 1.23
C SER A 177 2.46 0.72 1.63
N CYS A 178 2.31 -0.58 1.53
CA CYS A 178 3.44 -1.51 1.57
C CYS A 178 3.98 -1.70 0.17
N ILE A 179 5.30 -1.56 0.05
CA ILE A 179 6.03 -1.67 -1.22
C ILE A 179 6.90 -2.92 -1.17
N ASN A 180 6.84 -3.74 -2.21
CA ASN A 180 7.80 -4.81 -2.42
C ASN A 180 9.10 -4.22 -3.02
N PRO A 181 10.25 -4.38 -2.36
CA PRO A 181 11.52 -3.86 -2.86
C PRO A 181 12.10 -4.64 -4.05
N LEU A 182 11.61 -5.86 -4.29
CA LEU A 182 12.12 -6.74 -5.35
C LEU A 182 11.37 -6.51 -6.67
N ASP A 183 12.08 -6.69 -7.76
CA ASP A 183 11.49 -6.76 -9.11
C ASP A 183 10.87 -8.14 -9.41
N ASP A 184 10.18 -8.24 -10.55
CA ASP A 184 9.48 -9.46 -10.95
C ASP A 184 10.43 -10.66 -11.22
N ILE A 185 11.72 -10.44 -11.45
CA ILE A 185 12.72 -11.48 -11.66
C ILE A 185 13.29 -11.96 -10.33
N SER A 186 13.66 -11.01 -9.47
CA SER A 186 14.30 -11.30 -8.18
C SER A 186 13.33 -11.85 -7.16
N PHE A 187 12.05 -11.47 -7.20
CA PHE A 187 11.04 -11.87 -6.23
C PHE A 187 10.80 -13.39 -6.18
N PRO A 188 10.57 -14.10 -7.30
CA PRO A 188 10.38 -15.56 -7.27
C PRO A 188 11.58 -16.30 -6.71
N VAL A 189 12.80 -15.89 -7.09
CA VAL A 189 14.05 -16.50 -6.61
C VAL A 189 14.20 -16.30 -5.10
N TYR A 190 13.92 -15.09 -4.61
CA TYR A 190 13.94 -14.79 -3.18
C TYR A 190 12.96 -15.68 -2.42
N MET A 191 11.70 -15.75 -2.87
CA MET A 191 10.67 -16.52 -2.18
C MET A 191 10.92 -18.04 -2.23
N GLU A 192 11.50 -18.57 -3.33
CA GLU A 192 11.87 -19.98 -3.41
C GLU A 192 12.93 -20.36 -2.35
N SER A 193 13.84 -19.45 -1.99
CA SER A 193 14.83 -19.71 -0.95
C SER A 193 14.23 -19.88 0.46
N TYR A 194 13.01 -19.40 0.66
CA TYR A 194 12.25 -19.54 1.92
C TYR A 194 11.11 -20.56 1.85
N TYR A 195 11.04 -21.34 0.77
CA TYR A 195 10.00 -22.35 0.63
C TYR A 195 10.44 -23.70 1.24
N ASP A 196 9.77 -24.11 2.30
CA ASP A 196 9.96 -25.42 2.90
C ASP A 196 9.08 -26.48 2.23
N ARG A 197 9.69 -27.34 1.43
CA ARG A 197 9.01 -28.40 0.68
C ARG A 197 8.46 -29.50 1.61
N SER A 198 8.98 -29.64 2.81
CA SER A 198 8.56 -30.70 3.75
C SER A 198 7.17 -30.44 4.32
N CYS A 199 6.82 -29.18 4.56
CA CYS A 199 5.52 -28.75 5.05
C CYS A 199 4.68 -28.00 4.01
N ASP A 200 5.20 -27.78 2.80
CA ASP A 200 4.55 -27.04 1.71
C ASP A 200 4.17 -25.58 2.09
N GLU A 201 5.04 -24.92 2.88
CA GLU A 201 4.82 -23.55 3.39
C GLU A 201 6.05 -22.64 3.17
N TYR A 202 5.82 -21.33 3.18
CA TYR A 202 6.90 -20.34 3.25
C TYR A 202 7.31 -20.11 4.70
N THR A 203 8.63 -20.02 4.94
CA THR A 203 9.24 -19.77 6.25
C THR A 203 9.52 -18.30 6.51
N HIS A 204 9.19 -17.42 5.56
CA HIS A 204 9.33 -15.98 5.65
C HIS A 204 8.15 -15.28 4.93
N SER A 205 7.82 -14.04 5.36
CA SER A 205 6.90 -13.18 4.60
C SER A 205 7.57 -12.65 3.34
N ARG A 206 6.78 -12.09 2.45
CA ARG A 206 7.33 -11.30 1.34
C ARG A 206 8.08 -10.09 1.90
N PRO A 207 9.29 -9.78 1.41
CA PRO A 207 10.02 -8.61 1.85
C PRO A 207 9.23 -7.36 1.51
N SER A 208 9.13 -6.44 2.45
CA SER A 208 8.37 -5.21 2.25
C SER A 208 8.84 -4.08 3.16
N PHE A 209 8.65 -2.86 2.70
CA PHE A 209 8.67 -1.68 3.55
C PHE A 209 7.35 -0.92 3.38
N SER A 210 6.87 -0.31 4.44
CA SER A 210 5.82 0.69 4.31
C SER A 210 6.42 2.02 3.90
N LEU A 211 5.82 2.66 2.90
CA LEU A 211 6.08 4.04 2.54
C LEU A 211 4.86 4.87 2.92
N THR A 212 5.10 5.88 3.75
CA THR A 212 4.09 6.88 4.08
C THR A 212 4.55 8.24 3.61
N ILE A 213 3.71 8.91 2.84
CA ILE A 213 3.89 10.28 2.36
C ILE A 213 2.78 11.11 3.00
N LEU A 214 3.17 12.01 3.90
CA LEU A 214 2.27 12.83 4.71
C LEU A 214 2.50 14.30 4.42
N PRO A 215 1.68 14.95 3.58
CA PRO A 215 1.62 16.40 3.49
C PRO A 215 1.15 17.01 4.81
N VAL A 216 1.82 18.05 5.27
CA VAL A 216 1.46 18.82 6.47
C VAL A 216 1.83 20.29 6.23
N GLY A 217 0.84 21.13 5.99
CA GLY A 217 1.05 22.52 5.60
C GLY A 217 1.85 22.63 4.30
N ASP A 218 2.96 23.35 4.36
CA ASP A 218 3.89 23.55 3.24
C ASP A 218 4.97 22.46 3.11
N LYS A 219 4.95 21.44 3.98
CA LYS A 219 5.95 20.37 4.02
C LYS A 219 5.36 19.01 3.65
N THR A 220 6.25 18.07 3.34
CA THR A 220 5.89 16.66 3.18
C THR A 220 6.83 15.79 3.99
N HIS A 221 6.27 14.96 4.87
CA HIS A 221 7.00 13.93 5.58
C HIS A 221 7.02 12.66 4.74
N VAL A 222 8.20 12.09 4.55
CA VAL A 222 8.43 10.82 3.84
C VAL A 222 9.03 9.83 4.81
N ILE A 223 8.31 8.74 5.07
CA ILE A 223 8.69 7.75 6.07
C ILE A 223 8.72 6.37 5.42
N LEU A 224 9.90 5.75 5.40
CA LEU A 224 10.07 4.33 5.14
C LEU A 224 10.16 3.60 6.46
N CYS A 225 9.40 2.51 6.61
CA CYS A 225 9.51 1.64 7.78
C CYS A 225 9.44 0.18 7.35
N TRP A 226 10.33 -0.66 7.91
CA TRP A 226 10.46 -2.07 7.53
C TRP A 226 10.80 -2.94 8.73
N ASN A 227 10.56 -4.25 8.60
CA ASN A 227 11.04 -5.20 9.59
C ASN A 227 12.56 -5.36 9.45
N LYS A 228 13.29 -5.41 10.55
CA LYS A 228 14.75 -5.58 10.51
C LYS A 228 15.21 -6.85 9.80
N THR A 229 14.36 -7.86 9.69
CA THR A 229 14.62 -9.07 8.90
C THR A 229 14.77 -8.80 7.41
N ASP A 230 14.18 -7.71 6.93
CA ASP A 230 14.22 -7.29 5.53
C ASP A 230 15.30 -6.24 5.24
N GLU A 231 16.15 -5.92 6.22
CA GLU A 231 17.19 -4.87 6.15
C GLU A 231 18.01 -4.93 4.88
N MET A 232 18.54 -6.10 4.54
CA MET A 232 19.41 -6.28 3.35
C MET A 232 18.69 -5.96 2.05
N THR A 233 17.42 -6.31 1.96
CA THR A 233 16.60 -6.09 0.75
C THR A 233 16.11 -4.65 0.63
N VAL A 234 15.91 -3.99 1.77
CA VAL A 234 15.36 -2.61 1.85
C VAL A 234 16.46 -1.54 1.83
N SER A 235 17.68 -1.84 2.31
CA SER A 235 18.78 -0.86 2.39
C SER A 235 19.03 -0.07 1.10
N PRO A 236 19.03 -0.67 -0.11
CA PRO A 236 19.23 0.10 -1.34
C PRO A 236 18.15 1.18 -1.58
N TRP A 237 16.93 0.95 -1.08
CA TRP A 237 15.83 1.92 -1.16
C TRP A 237 16.01 3.06 -0.17
N VAL A 238 16.48 2.73 1.05
CA VAL A 238 16.77 3.72 2.10
C VAL A 238 17.89 4.67 1.69
N GLU A 239 18.93 4.15 1.02
CA GLU A 239 20.06 4.94 0.51
C GLU A 239 19.61 6.02 -0.48
N ARG A 240 18.58 5.77 -1.28
CA ARG A 240 17.99 6.74 -2.23
C ARG A 240 17.36 7.95 -1.54
N MET A 241 17.08 7.89 -0.24
CA MET A 241 16.62 9.03 0.55
C MET A 241 17.74 10.03 0.91
N SER A 242 18.98 9.73 0.56
CA SER A 242 20.15 10.53 0.97
C SER A 242 20.41 11.75 0.09
N SER A 243 19.87 11.81 -1.12
CA SER A 243 19.99 12.95 -2.02
C SER A 243 18.61 13.36 -2.60
N SER A 244 18.42 14.64 -2.91
CA SER A 244 17.16 15.12 -3.51
C SER A 244 16.85 14.42 -4.83
N LYS A 245 17.88 14.22 -5.69
CA LYS A 245 17.70 13.56 -7.00
C LYS A 245 17.28 12.10 -6.88
N ASP A 246 17.86 11.36 -5.94
CA ASP A 246 17.54 9.95 -5.75
C ASP A 246 16.21 9.78 -4.99
N MET A 247 15.91 10.68 -4.06
CA MET A 247 14.60 10.80 -3.41
C MET A 247 13.49 11.06 -4.44
N GLU A 248 13.71 11.99 -5.38
CA GLU A 248 12.77 12.28 -6.46
C GLU A 248 12.44 11.02 -7.28
N LYS A 249 13.47 10.26 -7.69
CA LYS A 249 13.29 8.99 -8.41
C LYS A 249 12.55 7.95 -7.57
N LEU A 250 12.94 7.80 -6.30
CA LEU A 250 12.28 6.87 -5.35
C LEU A 250 10.78 7.18 -5.24
N LEU A 251 10.42 8.45 -5.04
CA LEU A 251 9.02 8.85 -4.89
C LEU A 251 8.23 8.59 -6.17
N ASN A 252 8.75 8.98 -7.34
CA ASN A 252 8.06 8.74 -8.61
C ASN A 252 7.84 7.23 -8.85
N GLU A 253 8.84 6.40 -8.61
CA GLU A 253 8.75 4.95 -8.77
C GLU A 253 7.74 4.34 -7.79
N CYS A 254 7.86 4.64 -6.49
CA CYS A 254 6.97 4.07 -5.49
C CYS A 254 5.52 4.50 -5.66
N ILE A 255 5.27 5.80 -5.95
CA ILE A 255 3.92 6.33 -6.09
C ILE A 255 3.26 5.79 -7.36
N PHE A 256 3.94 5.90 -8.50
CA PHE A 256 3.30 5.71 -9.81
C PHE A 256 3.53 4.34 -10.46
N CYS A 257 4.38 3.50 -9.86
CA CYS A 257 4.64 2.17 -10.39
C CYS A 257 4.39 1.04 -9.37
N LYS A 258 4.59 1.29 -8.08
CA LYS A 258 4.56 0.22 -7.08
C LYS A 258 3.40 0.32 -6.08
N SER A 259 2.63 1.41 -6.08
CA SER A 259 1.52 1.62 -5.14
C SER A 259 0.18 1.78 -5.84
N GLU A 260 -0.85 1.12 -5.31
CA GLU A 260 -2.24 1.27 -5.76
C GLU A 260 -3.08 2.18 -4.84
N ASP A 261 -2.53 2.64 -3.72
CA ASP A 261 -3.27 3.40 -2.69
C ASP A 261 -2.67 4.79 -2.44
N PHE A 262 -2.50 5.56 -3.52
CA PHE A 262 -2.15 6.97 -3.37
C PHE A 262 -3.32 7.88 -3.73
N CYS A 263 -3.31 9.07 -3.14
CA CYS A 263 -4.19 10.17 -3.48
C CYS A 263 -3.36 11.37 -3.94
N MET A 264 -3.88 12.11 -4.90
CA MET A 264 -3.25 13.29 -5.47
C MET A 264 -4.19 14.49 -5.36
N SER A 265 -3.64 15.69 -5.19
CA SER A 265 -4.46 16.89 -5.26
C SER A 265 -5.06 17.07 -6.67
N PRO A 266 -6.31 17.53 -6.79
CA PRO A 266 -6.90 17.85 -8.09
C PRO A 266 -6.02 18.79 -8.91
N ARG A 267 -5.47 19.85 -8.30
CA ARG A 267 -4.58 20.81 -8.97
C ARG A 267 -3.35 20.15 -9.58
N LEU A 268 -2.68 19.25 -8.82
CA LEU A 268 -1.52 18.53 -9.35
C LEU A 268 -1.93 17.66 -10.54
N TRP A 269 -3.04 16.91 -10.40
CA TRP A 269 -3.55 16.07 -11.49
C TRP A 269 -3.89 16.90 -12.74
N ASP A 270 -4.58 18.03 -12.58
CA ASP A 270 -4.99 18.89 -13.69
C ASP A 270 -3.78 19.56 -14.38
N SER A 271 -2.69 19.78 -13.65
CA SER A 271 -1.44 20.32 -14.20
C SER A 271 -0.63 19.33 -15.02
N LEU A 272 -0.94 18.01 -14.94
CA LEU A 272 -0.24 17.00 -15.70
C LEU A 272 -0.66 17.02 -17.18
N SER A 273 0.31 16.82 -18.06
CA SER A 273 0.05 16.58 -19.48
C SER A 273 -0.69 15.23 -19.68
N ASP A 274 -1.47 15.12 -20.76
CA ASP A 274 -2.19 13.89 -21.07
C ASP A 274 -1.26 12.67 -21.19
N PRO A 275 -0.07 12.75 -21.82
CA PRO A 275 0.87 11.63 -21.82
C PRO A 275 1.31 11.18 -20.42
N ASN A 276 1.47 12.10 -19.46
CA ASN A 276 1.81 11.73 -18.08
C ASN A 276 0.62 11.05 -17.36
N LYS A 277 -0.60 11.52 -17.60
CA LYS A 277 -1.81 10.89 -17.06
C LYS A 277 -2.00 9.48 -17.59
N GLU A 278 -1.84 9.28 -18.90
CA GLU A 278 -1.89 7.97 -19.54
C GLU A 278 -0.82 7.03 -18.97
N ARG A 279 0.42 7.51 -18.87
CA ARG A 279 1.54 6.73 -18.32
C ARG A 279 1.30 6.28 -16.87
N ILE A 280 0.73 7.12 -15.99
CA ILE A 280 0.34 6.73 -14.64
C ILE A 280 -0.67 5.59 -14.69
N VAL A 281 -1.70 5.73 -15.51
CA VAL A 281 -2.78 4.73 -15.62
C VAL A 281 -2.23 3.41 -16.19
N ASP A 282 -1.38 3.47 -17.19
CA ASP A 282 -0.78 2.29 -17.83
C ASP A 282 0.15 1.54 -16.87
N ASN A 283 1.02 2.25 -16.15
CA ASN A 283 1.92 1.64 -15.17
C ASN A 283 1.16 0.87 -14.09
N LEU A 284 0.04 1.42 -13.62
CA LEU A 284 -0.78 0.78 -12.59
C LEU A 284 -1.61 -0.41 -13.13
N ASN A 285 -1.92 -0.41 -14.41
CA ASN A 285 -2.65 -1.50 -15.04
C ASN A 285 -1.75 -2.64 -15.54
N GLN A 286 -0.48 -2.35 -15.85
CA GLN A 286 0.45 -3.30 -16.46
C GLN A 286 1.52 -3.82 -15.49
N HIS A 287 1.45 -3.46 -14.20
CA HIS A 287 2.43 -3.84 -13.18
C HIS A 287 3.89 -3.50 -13.51
N CYS A 288 4.14 -2.25 -13.85
CA CYS A 288 5.40 -1.61 -14.16
C CYS A 288 5.87 -1.69 -15.62
N SER A 289 5.93 -0.53 -16.23
CA SER A 289 6.85 -0.28 -17.33
C SER A 289 8.18 0.25 -16.75
N ASP A 290 9.28 0.06 -17.48
CA ASP A 290 10.57 0.69 -17.17
C ASP A 290 10.52 2.23 -17.28
N ASP A 291 9.38 2.78 -17.68
CA ASP A 291 9.14 4.19 -17.93
C ASP A 291 8.45 4.88 -16.74
N VAL A 292 9.22 5.15 -15.69
CA VAL A 292 8.76 5.85 -14.49
C VAL A 292 8.42 7.29 -14.83
N PRO A 293 7.17 7.78 -14.58
CA PRO A 293 6.82 9.17 -14.84
C PRO A 293 7.56 10.11 -13.88
N ASN A 294 8.15 11.18 -14.43
CA ASN A 294 8.87 12.19 -13.66
C ASN A 294 7.93 13.35 -13.30
N ILE A 295 7.12 13.17 -12.28
CA ILE A 295 6.06 14.10 -11.84
C ILE A 295 6.49 14.85 -10.58
N ILE A 296 6.98 14.11 -9.58
CA ILE A 296 7.50 14.70 -8.35
C ILE A 296 8.90 15.24 -8.64
N ARG A 297 9.10 16.53 -8.38
CA ARG A 297 10.39 17.21 -8.47
C ARG A 297 10.71 17.86 -7.13
N LEU A 298 11.89 17.64 -6.61
CA LEU A 298 12.36 18.16 -5.31
C LEU A 298 13.29 19.35 -5.44
#